data_4d61e34bee55d7f74190c57f67f76f75
#
_entry.id   4d61e34bee55d7f74190c57f67f76f75
#
_cell.length_a   1.000
_cell.length_b   1.000
_cell.length_c   1.000
_cell.angle_alpha   90.00
_cell.angle_beta   90.00
_cell.angle_gamma   90.00
#
_symmetry.space_group_name_H-M   'P 1'
#
loop_
_entity.id
_entity.type
_entity.pdbx_description
1 polymer ?
#
loop_
_entity_poly.entity_id
_entity_poly.type
_entity_poly.pdbx_seq_one_letter_code
_entity_poly.pdbx_strand_id
1 'polypeptide(L)'
;LDTYFAKDVDERQVQTSFNHTLLREQLFGLSLFTDEEMEHLNTLQAEFRSHLSAMTDNEYRREMERLGIDLSWKSSQIEGNTYSLLETERLLRESKTAEGKTKEEAVMLLNHKDALRFVLDNPDYLQELSIGHIEDIHTLLTKELSVDKGLRHRRVGITGTNYRPLDNEFQIREA
;
A
#
# COMPACT_ATOMS: atom_id res chain seq x y z
N LEU A 1 -17.40 13.54 15.51
CA LEU A 1 -15.99 13.36 15.15
C LEU A 1 -15.12 14.43 15.80
N ASP A 2 -15.45 15.70 15.66
CA ASP A 2 -14.66 16.83 16.20
C ASP A 2 -14.44 16.73 17.72
N THR A 3 -15.49 16.36 18.47
CA THR A 3 -15.42 16.17 19.92
C THR A 3 -14.50 14.99 20.33
N TYR A 4 -14.39 13.97 19.48
CA TYR A 4 -13.49 12.84 19.71
C TYR A 4 -12.05 13.22 19.43
N PHE A 5 -11.79 13.90 18.31
CA PHE A 5 -10.44 14.29 17.92
C PHE A 5 -9.89 15.50 18.73
N ALA A 6 -10.77 16.29 19.34
CA ALA A 6 -10.36 17.35 20.25
C ALA A 6 -9.82 16.86 21.61
N LYS A 7 -10.07 15.57 21.95
CA LYS A 7 -9.49 14.96 23.14
C LYS A 7 -8.03 14.63 22.95
N ASP A 8 -7.27 14.67 24.04
CA ASP A 8 -5.90 14.12 24.03
C ASP A 8 -5.91 12.63 23.66
N VAL A 9 -4.84 12.16 23.01
CA VAL A 9 -4.77 10.77 22.52
C VAL A 9 -5.02 9.76 23.63
N ASP A 10 -4.48 10.03 24.83
CA ASP A 10 -4.63 9.17 26.01
C ASP A 10 -6.05 9.16 26.60
N GLU A 11 -6.87 10.17 26.28
CA GLU A 11 -8.26 10.27 26.73
C GLU A 11 -9.28 9.70 25.75
N ARG A 12 -8.82 9.29 24.57
CA ARG A 12 -9.68 8.71 23.54
C ARG A 12 -10.06 7.27 23.90
N GLN A 13 -11.32 6.96 23.71
CA GLN A 13 -11.79 5.58 23.89
C GLN A 13 -11.20 4.70 22.78
N VAL A 14 -10.33 3.75 23.15
CA VAL A 14 -9.62 2.87 22.23
C VAL A 14 -10.43 1.59 22.02
N GLN A 15 -10.73 1.25 20.77
CA GLN A 15 -11.26 -0.05 20.39
C GLN A 15 -10.13 -1.08 20.42
N THR A 16 -10.37 -2.21 21.08
CA THR A 16 -9.36 -3.29 21.17
C THR A 16 -9.46 -4.30 20.02
N SER A 17 -10.54 -4.24 19.23
CA SER A 17 -10.79 -5.10 18.07
C SER A 17 -11.47 -4.32 16.96
N PHE A 18 -11.33 -4.80 15.72
CA PHE A 18 -12.03 -4.22 14.59
C PHE A 18 -13.53 -4.61 14.61
N ASN A 19 -14.39 -3.64 14.31
CA ASN A 19 -15.84 -3.88 14.21
C ASN A 19 -16.20 -4.34 12.78
N HIS A 20 -16.18 -5.65 12.55
CA HIS A 20 -16.53 -6.23 11.26
C HIS A 20 -18.00 -5.98 10.86
N THR A 21 -18.91 -5.83 11.84
CA THR A 21 -20.32 -5.48 11.60
C THR A 21 -20.46 -4.14 10.88
N LEU A 22 -19.54 -3.19 11.15
CA LEU A 22 -19.51 -1.90 10.47
C LEU A 22 -19.44 -2.08 8.94
N LEU A 23 -18.53 -2.91 8.45
CA LEU A 23 -18.36 -3.15 7.01
C LEU A 23 -19.48 -4.00 6.42
N ARG A 24 -19.87 -5.06 7.10
CA ARG A 24 -20.81 -6.05 6.56
C ARG A 24 -22.27 -5.60 6.56
N GLU A 25 -22.67 -4.81 7.55
CA GLU A 25 -24.07 -4.47 7.79
C GLU A 25 -24.34 -2.96 7.75
N GLN A 26 -23.50 -2.16 8.41
CA GLN A 26 -23.79 -0.73 8.60
C GLN A 26 -23.39 0.13 7.41
N LEU A 27 -22.28 -0.17 6.75
CA LEU A 27 -21.80 0.57 5.57
C LEU A 27 -22.30 -0.04 4.26
N PHE A 28 -22.78 -1.28 4.28
CA PHE A 28 -23.24 -1.97 3.08
C PHE A 28 -24.48 -1.27 2.50
N GLY A 29 -24.37 -0.86 1.24
CA GLY A 29 -25.46 -0.20 0.52
C GLY A 29 -25.69 1.27 0.86
N LEU A 30 -24.84 1.89 1.71
CA LEU A 30 -24.87 3.33 1.94
C LEU A 30 -24.09 4.07 0.87
N SER A 31 -24.59 5.21 0.43
CA SER A 31 -23.76 6.20 -0.25
C SER A 31 -22.82 6.83 0.78
N LEU A 32 -21.51 6.61 0.64
CA LEU A 32 -20.51 7.15 1.57
C LEU A 32 -20.12 8.59 1.23
N PHE A 33 -20.48 9.06 0.03
CA PHE A 33 -20.18 10.39 -0.45
C PHE A 33 -21.45 11.14 -0.76
N THR A 34 -21.46 12.44 -0.54
CA THR A 34 -22.51 13.35 -1.01
C THR A 34 -22.46 13.48 -2.53
N ASP A 35 -23.54 13.99 -3.12
CA ASP A 35 -23.58 14.23 -4.58
C ASP A 35 -22.49 15.22 -5.02
N GLU A 36 -22.21 16.26 -4.22
CA GLU A 36 -21.14 17.23 -4.47
C GLU A 36 -19.75 16.59 -4.43
N GLU A 37 -19.49 15.71 -3.46
CA GLU A 37 -18.22 14.98 -3.38
C GLU A 37 -18.05 14.03 -4.56
N MET A 38 -19.12 13.34 -4.97
CA MET A 38 -19.10 12.47 -6.15
C MET A 38 -18.85 13.25 -7.44
N GLU A 39 -19.48 14.43 -7.60
CA GLU A 39 -19.24 15.30 -8.76
C GLU A 39 -17.77 15.77 -8.79
N HIS A 40 -17.23 16.16 -7.64
CA HIS A 40 -15.82 16.54 -7.53
C HIS A 40 -14.88 15.38 -7.89
N LEU A 41 -15.12 14.18 -7.36
CA LEU A 41 -14.34 12.98 -7.68
C LEU A 41 -14.41 12.62 -9.18
N ASN A 42 -15.59 12.73 -9.78
CA ASN A 42 -15.77 12.50 -11.21
C ASN A 42 -15.03 13.53 -12.07
N THR A 43 -14.98 14.78 -11.63
CA THR A 43 -14.23 15.86 -12.31
C THR A 43 -12.73 15.55 -12.27
N LEU A 44 -12.18 15.22 -11.09
CA LEU A 44 -10.77 14.83 -10.95
C LEU A 44 -10.42 13.61 -11.81
N GLN A 45 -11.30 12.62 -11.86
CA GLN A 45 -11.13 11.44 -12.72
C GLN A 45 -11.11 11.80 -14.21
N ALA A 46 -11.99 12.70 -14.64
CA ALA A 46 -12.03 13.15 -16.03
C ALA A 46 -10.76 13.92 -16.42
N GLU A 47 -10.29 14.82 -15.55
CA GLU A 47 -9.04 15.56 -15.73
C GLU A 47 -7.84 14.60 -15.83
N PHE A 48 -7.75 13.62 -14.92
CA PHE A 48 -6.69 12.61 -14.94
C PHE A 48 -6.68 11.82 -16.25
N ARG A 49 -7.85 11.34 -16.71
CA ARG A 49 -7.96 10.62 -17.99
C ARG A 49 -7.57 11.51 -19.17
N SER A 50 -7.94 12.78 -19.16
CA SER A 50 -7.57 13.75 -20.19
C SER A 50 -6.06 13.94 -20.25
N HIS A 51 -5.40 14.10 -19.09
CA HIS A 51 -3.94 14.23 -19.01
C HIS A 51 -3.25 12.96 -19.52
N LEU A 52 -3.70 11.77 -19.11
CA LEU A 52 -3.12 10.51 -19.60
C LEU A 52 -3.25 10.36 -21.11
N SER A 53 -4.41 10.70 -21.69
CA SER A 53 -4.65 10.58 -23.14
C SER A 53 -3.86 11.60 -23.97
N ALA A 54 -3.42 12.69 -23.36
CA ALA A 54 -2.58 13.69 -24.00
C ALA A 54 -1.07 13.37 -23.97
N MET A 55 -0.67 12.42 -23.13
CA MET A 55 0.74 12.00 -23.03
C MET A 55 1.15 11.14 -24.22
N THR A 56 2.39 11.33 -24.66
CA THR A 56 3.07 10.36 -25.54
C THR A 56 3.50 9.14 -24.72
N ASP A 57 3.72 8.00 -25.37
CA ASP A 57 4.24 6.78 -24.71
C ASP A 57 5.52 7.03 -23.93
N ASN A 58 6.39 7.90 -24.41
CA ASN A 58 7.64 8.24 -23.74
C ASN A 58 7.42 9.07 -22.49
N GLU A 59 6.48 10.02 -22.50
CA GLU A 59 6.10 10.81 -21.33
C GLU A 59 5.47 9.92 -20.29
N TYR A 60 4.52 9.07 -20.68
CA TYR A 60 3.88 8.10 -19.77
C TYR A 60 4.92 7.20 -19.09
N ARG A 61 5.87 6.63 -19.86
CA ARG A 61 6.92 5.78 -19.29
C ARG A 61 7.79 6.52 -18.28
N ARG A 62 8.16 7.78 -18.56
CA ARG A 62 8.97 8.59 -17.64
C ARG A 62 8.20 8.89 -16.34
N GLU A 63 6.92 9.21 -16.45
CA GLU A 63 6.09 9.47 -15.26
C GLU A 63 5.91 8.20 -14.42
N MET A 64 5.68 7.04 -15.05
CA MET A 64 5.59 5.76 -14.33
C MET A 64 6.92 5.36 -13.70
N GLU A 65 8.05 5.63 -14.37
CA GLU A 65 9.37 5.40 -13.78
C GLU A 65 9.61 6.29 -12.56
N ARG A 66 9.26 7.58 -12.64
CA ARG A 66 9.38 8.52 -11.52
C ARG A 66 8.49 8.10 -10.36
N LEU A 67 7.22 7.77 -10.64
CA LEU A 67 6.29 7.25 -9.64
C LEU A 67 6.86 5.98 -8.97
N GLY A 68 7.42 5.07 -9.75
CA GLY A 68 8.02 3.84 -9.24
C GLY A 68 9.20 4.11 -8.30
N ILE A 69 10.05 5.08 -8.61
CA ILE A 69 11.17 5.49 -7.75
C ILE A 69 10.64 6.10 -6.44
N ASP A 70 9.72 7.08 -6.53
CA ASP A 70 9.16 7.78 -5.38
C ASP A 70 8.39 6.81 -4.46
N LEU A 71 7.56 5.93 -5.03
CA LEU A 71 6.80 4.94 -4.28
C LEU A 71 7.72 3.94 -3.58
N SER A 72 8.69 3.37 -4.31
CA SER A 72 9.64 2.40 -3.75
C SER A 72 10.42 3.02 -2.60
N TRP A 73 10.90 4.25 -2.77
CA TRP A 73 11.63 4.96 -1.73
C TRP A 73 10.75 5.23 -0.50
N LYS A 74 9.58 5.85 -0.68
CA LYS A 74 8.68 6.21 0.44
C LYS A 74 8.16 4.99 1.19
N SER A 75 7.72 3.96 0.49
CA SER A 75 7.23 2.72 1.11
C SER A 75 8.34 2.03 1.90
N SER A 76 9.53 1.91 1.31
CA SER A 76 10.67 1.28 1.99
C SER A 76 11.13 2.07 3.22
N GLN A 77 11.04 3.42 3.22
CA GLN A 77 11.35 4.23 4.40
C GLN A 77 10.42 3.92 5.58
N ILE A 78 9.13 3.68 5.32
CA ILE A 78 8.16 3.29 6.36
C ILE A 78 8.59 1.97 7.02
N GLU A 79 9.19 1.07 6.25
CA GLU A 79 9.72 -0.22 6.72
C GLU A 79 11.15 -0.12 7.30
N GLY A 80 11.68 1.09 7.47
CA GLY A 80 12.98 1.33 8.09
C GLY A 80 14.17 1.34 7.12
N ASN A 81 13.96 1.33 5.82
CA ASN A 81 15.02 1.47 4.82
C ASN A 81 15.69 2.85 4.90
N THR A 82 16.99 2.88 4.79
CA THR A 82 17.79 4.10 4.98
C THR A 82 18.32 4.72 3.68
N TYR A 83 17.97 4.17 2.52
CA TYR A 83 18.31 4.77 1.23
C TYR A 83 17.72 6.17 1.10
N SER A 84 18.50 7.11 0.59
CA SER A 84 18.00 8.41 0.12
C SER A 84 17.30 8.26 -1.23
N LEU A 85 16.52 9.26 -1.64
CA LEU A 85 15.86 9.26 -2.95
C LEU A 85 16.87 9.12 -4.09
N LEU A 86 18.00 9.82 -4.02
CA LEU A 86 19.04 9.77 -5.06
C LEU A 86 19.72 8.39 -5.15
N GLU A 87 20.01 7.76 -4.01
CA GLU A 87 20.56 6.40 -3.97
C GLU A 87 19.57 5.38 -4.51
N THR A 88 18.26 5.55 -4.19
CA THR A 88 17.18 4.74 -4.73
C THR A 88 17.09 4.87 -6.24
N GLU A 89 17.11 6.10 -6.77
CA GLU A 89 17.12 6.35 -8.21
C GLU A 89 18.27 5.65 -8.91
N ARG A 90 19.50 5.78 -8.38
CA ARG A 90 20.70 5.10 -8.93
C ARG A 90 20.57 3.58 -8.87
N LEU A 91 20.04 3.03 -7.76
CA LEU A 91 19.82 1.59 -7.66
C LEU A 91 18.81 1.11 -8.71
N LEU A 92 17.67 1.79 -8.85
CA LEU A 92 16.58 1.35 -9.72
C LEU A 92 16.86 1.57 -11.22
N ARG A 93 17.68 2.57 -11.57
CA ARG A 93 18.08 2.86 -12.96
C ARG A 93 19.34 2.14 -13.39
N GLU A 94 20.37 2.12 -12.53
CA GLU A 94 21.71 1.68 -12.88
C GLU A 94 22.11 0.35 -12.23
N SER A 95 21.24 -0.23 -11.38
CA SER A 95 21.53 -1.43 -10.59
C SER A 95 22.76 -1.29 -9.67
N LYS A 96 23.03 -0.06 -9.21
CA LYS A 96 24.16 0.24 -8.33
C LYS A 96 23.70 0.39 -6.89
N THR A 97 24.17 -0.49 -6.03
CA THR A 97 23.97 -0.39 -4.59
C THR A 97 24.72 0.80 -4.00
N ALA A 98 24.16 1.39 -2.95
CA ALA A 98 24.81 2.48 -2.22
C ALA A 98 25.80 1.93 -1.18
N GLU A 99 26.87 2.67 -0.94
CA GLU A 99 27.87 2.33 0.08
C GLU A 99 27.26 2.43 1.49
N GLY A 100 27.59 1.45 2.35
CA GLY A 100 27.10 1.42 3.74
C GLY A 100 25.65 0.95 3.89
N LYS A 101 24.99 0.53 2.80
CA LYS A 101 23.62 -0.02 2.82
C LYS A 101 23.65 -1.55 2.77
N THR A 102 22.64 -2.17 3.37
CA THR A 102 22.54 -3.64 3.38
C THR A 102 21.98 -4.18 2.07
N LYS A 103 22.18 -5.47 1.83
CA LYS A 103 21.58 -6.18 0.69
C LYS A 103 20.06 -6.18 0.81
N GLU A 104 19.53 -6.39 2.00
CA GLU A 104 18.10 -6.43 2.29
C GLU A 104 17.42 -5.10 1.94
N GLU A 105 18.05 -3.96 2.26
CA GLU A 105 17.54 -2.65 1.89
C GLU A 105 17.44 -2.47 0.37
N ALA A 106 18.47 -2.90 -0.36
CA ALA A 106 18.46 -2.85 -1.83
C ALA A 106 17.39 -3.77 -2.43
N VAL A 107 17.27 -5.01 -1.92
CA VAL A 107 16.25 -5.99 -2.33
C VAL A 107 14.85 -5.45 -2.10
N MET A 108 14.59 -4.83 -0.96
CA MET A 108 13.30 -4.22 -0.63
C MET A 108 12.88 -3.18 -1.70
N LEU A 109 13.79 -2.28 -2.10
CA LEU A 109 13.52 -1.28 -3.14
C LEU A 109 13.24 -1.90 -4.51
N LEU A 110 14.02 -2.91 -4.90
CA LEU A 110 13.82 -3.64 -6.15
C LEU A 110 12.47 -4.38 -6.17
N ASN A 111 12.11 -5.00 -5.06
CA ASN A 111 10.83 -5.70 -4.91
C ASN A 111 9.63 -4.75 -5.04
N HIS A 112 9.69 -3.54 -4.47
CA HIS A 112 8.64 -2.53 -4.64
C HIS A 112 8.47 -2.11 -6.10
N LYS A 113 9.60 -1.91 -6.82
CA LYS A 113 9.57 -1.62 -8.26
C LYS A 113 8.92 -2.76 -9.06
N ASP A 114 9.30 -4.01 -8.76
CA ASP A 114 8.77 -5.18 -9.45
C ASP A 114 7.28 -5.40 -9.14
N ALA A 115 6.85 -5.19 -7.90
CA ALA A 115 5.45 -5.26 -7.51
C ALA A 115 4.61 -4.18 -8.21
N LEU A 116 5.08 -2.93 -8.27
CA LEU A 116 4.40 -1.87 -9.00
C LEU A 116 4.29 -2.21 -10.50
N ARG A 117 5.37 -2.69 -11.10
CA ARG A 117 5.34 -3.13 -12.50
C ARG A 117 4.32 -4.24 -12.72
N PHE A 118 4.29 -5.24 -11.84
CA PHE A 118 3.30 -6.32 -11.92
C PHE A 118 1.87 -5.78 -11.90
N VAL A 119 1.56 -4.83 -11.02
CA VAL A 119 0.24 -4.19 -10.95
C VAL A 119 -0.10 -3.45 -12.24
N LEU A 120 0.83 -2.68 -12.80
CA LEU A 120 0.63 -1.90 -14.03
C LEU A 120 0.50 -2.77 -15.28
N ASP A 121 1.25 -3.87 -15.35
CA ASP A 121 1.27 -4.76 -16.51
C ASP A 121 0.11 -5.79 -16.50
N ASN A 122 -0.60 -5.94 -15.37
CA ASN A 122 -1.68 -6.93 -15.22
C ASN A 122 -3.00 -6.31 -14.70
N PRO A 123 -3.55 -5.26 -15.35
CA PRO A 123 -4.76 -4.59 -14.88
C PRO A 123 -5.97 -5.54 -14.83
N ASP A 124 -6.12 -6.43 -15.81
CA ASP A 124 -7.26 -7.37 -15.87
C ASP A 124 -7.20 -8.42 -14.76
N TYR A 125 -6.01 -8.86 -14.37
CA TYR A 125 -5.79 -9.80 -13.27
C TYR A 125 -6.22 -9.21 -11.92
N LEU A 126 -6.10 -7.90 -11.75
CA LEU A 126 -6.37 -7.18 -10.50
C LEU A 126 -7.74 -6.47 -10.49
N GLN A 127 -8.60 -6.68 -11.48
CA GLN A 127 -9.94 -6.09 -11.50
C GLN A 127 -10.78 -6.50 -10.29
N GLU A 128 -10.67 -7.75 -9.88
CA GLU A 128 -11.30 -8.26 -8.67
C GLU A 128 -10.21 -8.61 -7.65
N LEU A 129 -10.23 -7.94 -6.50
CA LEU A 129 -9.29 -8.27 -5.42
C LEU A 129 -9.73 -9.57 -4.73
N SER A 130 -8.79 -10.50 -4.66
CA SER A 130 -8.91 -11.73 -3.87
C SER A 130 -7.75 -11.84 -2.89
N ILE A 131 -7.88 -12.70 -1.89
CA ILE A 131 -6.77 -13.02 -0.99
C ILE A 131 -5.56 -13.54 -1.80
N GLY A 132 -5.79 -14.37 -2.82
CA GLY A 132 -4.73 -14.88 -3.69
C GLY A 132 -3.97 -13.76 -4.42
N HIS A 133 -4.68 -12.77 -4.98
CA HIS A 133 -4.04 -11.62 -5.64
C HIS A 133 -3.20 -10.79 -4.67
N ILE A 134 -3.67 -10.62 -3.42
CA ILE A 134 -2.91 -9.93 -2.37
C ILE A 134 -1.66 -10.75 -2.00
N GLU A 135 -1.79 -12.07 -1.87
CA GLU A 135 -0.66 -12.97 -1.57
C GLU A 135 0.39 -12.97 -2.70
N ASP A 136 -0.01 -12.84 -3.97
CA ASP A 136 0.91 -12.73 -5.10
C ASP A 136 1.71 -11.42 -5.04
N ILE A 137 1.06 -10.29 -4.78
CA ILE A 137 1.75 -9.00 -4.58
C ILE A 137 2.67 -9.08 -3.36
N HIS A 138 2.20 -9.65 -2.26
CA HIS A 138 3.02 -9.83 -1.05
C HIS A 138 4.25 -10.71 -1.35
N THR A 139 4.11 -11.75 -2.15
CA THR A 139 5.21 -12.63 -2.55
C THR A 139 6.28 -11.88 -3.35
N LEU A 140 5.87 -10.94 -4.21
CA LEU A 140 6.81 -10.05 -4.92
C LEU A 140 7.54 -9.11 -3.96
N LEU A 141 6.79 -8.47 -3.05
CA LEU A 141 7.35 -7.51 -2.08
C LEU A 141 8.34 -8.17 -1.10
N THR A 142 8.13 -9.44 -0.76
CA THR A 142 8.95 -10.17 0.23
C THR A 142 9.99 -11.11 -0.39
N LYS A 143 10.13 -11.09 -1.71
CA LYS A 143 11.10 -11.93 -2.44
C LYS A 143 12.52 -11.71 -1.92
N GLU A 144 13.23 -12.79 -1.59
CA GLU A 144 14.60 -12.78 -1.04
C GLU A 144 14.76 -12.01 0.29
N LEU A 145 13.65 -11.68 0.96
CA LEU A 145 13.65 -11.17 2.33
C LEU A 145 13.27 -12.29 3.30
N SER A 146 13.74 -12.19 4.55
CA SER A 146 13.44 -13.17 5.62
C SER A 146 12.05 -12.96 6.20
N VAL A 147 11.02 -12.97 5.34
CA VAL A 147 9.61 -12.77 5.70
C VAL A 147 8.82 -14.01 5.29
N ASP A 148 7.94 -14.49 6.19
CA ASP A 148 7.04 -15.60 5.92
C ASP A 148 6.04 -15.21 4.80
N LYS A 149 5.77 -16.15 3.89
CA LYS A 149 4.82 -15.94 2.78
C LYS A 149 3.39 -16.22 3.22
N GLY A 150 2.46 -15.56 2.55
CA GLY A 150 1.03 -15.75 2.76
C GLY A 150 0.51 -15.09 4.03
N LEU A 151 -0.67 -15.54 4.47
CA LEU A 151 -1.29 -15.06 5.70
C LEU A 151 -0.51 -15.53 6.92
N ARG A 152 -0.40 -14.66 7.91
CA ARG A 152 0.31 -14.98 9.15
C ARG A 152 -0.36 -16.10 9.95
N HIS A 153 0.44 -16.98 10.50
CA HIS A 153 0.00 -18.07 11.38
C HIS A 153 0.18 -17.75 12.86
N ARG A 154 0.82 -16.61 13.19
CA ARG A 154 1.14 -16.20 14.55
C ARG A 154 0.39 -14.94 14.94
N ARG A 155 0.12 -14.82 16.24
CA ARG A 155 -0.36 -13.57 16.81
C ARG A 155 0.66 -12.46 16.59
N VAL A 156 0.15 -11.28 16.25
CA VAL A 156 0.94 -10.05 16.16
C VAL A 156 0.33 -9.00 17.06
N GLY A 157 1.12 -8.03 17.48
CA GLY A 157 0.68 -6.86 18.20
C GLY A 157 1.11 -5.59 17.46
N ILE A 158 0.44 -4.50 17.72
CA ILE A 158 0.83 -3.18 17.23
C ILE A 158 1.41 -2.42 18.42
N THR A 159 2.69 -2.11 18.35
CA THR A 159 3.42 -1.39 19.41
C THR A 159 2.72 -0.06 19.71
N GLY A 160 2.56 0.25 21.01
CA GLY A 160 1.93 1.48 21.46
C GLY A 160 0.39 1.48 21.38
N THR A 161 -0.25 0.32 21.12
CA THR A 161 -1.71 0.21 21.11
C THR A 161 -2.20 -1.00 21.90
N ASN A 162 -3.47 -0.95 22.34
CA ASN A 162 -4.19 -2.09 22.93
C ASN A 162 -4.99 -2.86 21.88
N TYR A 163 -4.87 -2.50 20.60
CA TYR A 163 -5.56 -3.19 19.52
C TYR A 163 -5.06 -4.62 19.36
N ARG A 164 -5.99 -5.56 19.21
CA ARG A 164 -5.72 -6.99 19.02
C ARG A 164 -6.15 -7.40 17.62
N PRO A 165 -5.20 -7.52 16.68
CA PRO A 165 -5.48 -8.09 15.37
C PRO A 165 -6.00 -9.52 15.47
N LEU A 166 -6.67 -10.00 14.42
CA LEU A 166 -7.09 -11.41 14.34
C LEU A 166 -5.89 -12.34 14.53
N ASP A 167 -6.11 -13.45 15.25
CA ASP A 167 -5.01 -14.27 15.79
C ASP A 167 -4.31 -15.12 14.73
N ASN A 168 -5.06 -15.63 13.75
CA ASN A 168 -4.56 -16.65 12.83
C ASN A 168 -5.20 -16.59 11.44
N GLU A 169 -4.66 -17.36 10.52
CA GLU A 169 -5.09 -17.44 9.13
C GLU A 169 -6.60 -17.74 8.97
N PHE A 170 -7.15 -18.63 9.77
CA PHE A 170 -8.57 -19.00 9.66
C PHE A 170 -9.48 -17.81 9.96
N GLN A 171 -9.21 -17.09 11.03
CA GLN A 171 -9.96 -15.88 11.38
C GLN A 171 -9.79 -14.77 10.35
N ILE A 172 -8.61 -14.63 9.75
CA ILE A 172 -8.34 -13.63 8.72
C ILE A 172 -9.11 -13.96 7.43
N ARG A 173 -9.18 -15.25 7.05
CA ARG A 173 -9.93 -15.68 5.86
C ARG A 173 -11.44 -15.58 6.03
N GLU A 174 -11.93 -15.73 7.27
CA GLU A 174 -13.36 -15.63 7.60
C GLU A 174 -13.85 -14.18 7.69
N ALA A 175 -12.96 -13.26 8.04
CA ALA A 175 -13.26 -11.83 8.18
C ALA A 175 -13.41 -11.12 6.85
#